data_6d27a09fea033713a736f0522558fc33
#
_entry.id   6d27a09fea033713a736f0522558fc33
#
_cell.length_a   1.000
_cell.length_b   1.000
_cell.length_c   1.000
_cell.angle_alpha   90.00
_cell.angle_beta   90.00
_cell.angle_gamma   90.00
#
_symmetry.space_group_name_H-M   'P 1'
#
loop_
_entity.id
_entity.type
_entity.pdbx_description
1 polymer ?
#
loop_
_entity_poly.entity_id
_entity_poly.type
_entity_poly.pdbx_seq_one_letter_code
_entity_poly.pdbx_strand_id
1 'polypeptide(L)'
;MSEETKPNQTHKTLIYTAKSIVLVSLLFILCSLIGISVCYWKDSPDLRNTTNQAVVAVEATKSLIKANPIPADAWKSPEESTIPADEYGNMIRYGRELVKNTAQYFGPNGSVARISNGMNCQNCHLEAGTKTFGNNYSVFFASYPKKSARSGKMAEATERIADCFQRSLNGKVPDLSGKEVQAMLAYMKWLGSEQEKGKKAFGSGTEKLKYMDRAADPQKGLLVYQNKCQSCHGQDGAGVRTEDQLAYVYPPLWGKHSYNDGAGMYRLSNFAGFVKNNMPFGISYPDAQLTDEESWDVAAFVNSQPRPHKAQKEDYPDRTKKPIDAPYGPYLDGFSEQQHKYGPFSPIVLALKELESGSDH
;
A
#
# COMPACT_ATOMS: atom_id res chain seq x y z
N MET A 1 -6.18 -85.74 31.25
CA MET A 1 -5.67 -86.05 29.89
C MET A 1 -6.42 -85.08 28.95
N SER A 2 -5.77 -83.96 28.57
CA SER A 2 -6.26 -83.02 27.61
C SER A 2 -5.64 -83.36 26.23
N GLU A 3 -6.46 -83.72 25.28
CA GLU A 3 -6.08 -83.95 23.88
C GLU A 3 -5.68 -82.65 23.21
N GLU A 4 -4.44 -82.44 22.94
CA GLU A 4 -3.96 -81.37 22.06
C GLU A 4 -4.31 -81.70 20.59
N THR A 5 -5.32 -81.08 20.07
CA THR A 5 -5.70 -81.22 18.64
C THR A 5 -4.66 -80.52 17.78
N LYS A 6 -3.90 -81.30 17.00
CA LYS A 6 -2.94 -80.77 16.01
C LYS A 6 -3.69 -79.93 14.93
N PRO A 7 -3.24 -78.70 14.64
CA PRO A 7 -3.92 -77.84 13.65
C PRO A 7 -3.89 -78.49 12.26
N ASN A 8 -5.06 -78.54 11.64
CA ASN A 8 -5.32 -79.12 10.33
C ASN A 8 -4.45 -78.47 9.26
N GLN A 9 -3.92 -79.28 8.35
CA GLN A 9 -2.98 -78.89 7.28
C GLN A 9 -3.55 -77.72 6.41
N THR A 10 -4.88 -77.67 6.24
CA THR A 10 -5.58 -76.55 5.57
C THR A 10 -5.41 -75.24 6.29
N HIS A 11 -5.39 -75.25 7.61
CA HIS A 11 -5.24 -74.00 8.42
C HIS A 11 -3.82 -73.39 8.32
N LYS A 12 -2.79 -74.31 8.22
CA LYS A 12 -1.42 -73.84 7.99
C LYS A 12 -1.21 -73.26 6.60
N THR A 13 -1.81 -73.86 5.56
CA THR A 13 -1.76 -73.34 4.19
C THR A 13 -2.44 -71.99 4.08
N LEU A 14 -3.57 -71.77 4.73
CA LEU A 14 -4.28 -70.50 4.77
C LEU A 14 -3.46 -69.39 5.43
N ILE A 15 -2.75 -69.70 6.53
CA ILE A 15 -1.88 -68.75 7.21
C ILE A 15 -0.66 -68.38 6.35
N TYR A 16 -0.07 -69.35 5.64
CA TYR A 16 1.07 -69.08 4.75
C TYR A 16 0.66 -68.25 3.53
N THR A 17 -0.50 -68.52 2.93
CA THR A 17 -1.01 -67.71 1.81
C THR A 17 -1.39 -66.29 2.25
N ALA A 18 -2.00 -66.12 3.44
CA ALA A 18 -2.30 -64.79 3.97
C ALA A 18 -1.02 -63.99 4.26
N LYS A 19 0.00 -64.61 4.87
CA LYS A 19 1.30 -63.96 5.11
C LYS A 19 2.01 -63.58 3.81
N SER A 20 1.95 -64.42 2.77
CA SER A 20 2.56 -64.16 1.46
C SER A 20 1.85 -62.98 0.77
N ILE A 21 0.51 -62.85 0.85
CA ILE A 21 -0.26 -61.75 0.28
C ILE A 21 0.12 -60.43 0.98
N VAL A 22 0.20 -60.45 2.32
CA VAL A 22 0.62 -59.26 3.09
C VAL A 22 2.05 -58.83 2.73
N LEU A 23 2.99 -59.76 2.61
CA LEU A 23 4.36 -59.45 2.25
C LEU A 23 4.49 -58.86 0.84
N VAL A 24 3.76 -59.39 -0.13
CA VAL A 24 3.73 -58.88 -1.51
C VAL A 24 3.09 -57.49 -1.55
N SER A 25 2.02 -57.24 -0.79
CA SER A 25 1.39 -55.95 -0.69
C SER A 25 2.32 -54.87 -0.08
N LEU A 26 3.09 -55.26 0.97
CA LEU A 26 4.06 -54.34 1.59
C LEU A 26 5.23 -54.02 0.63
N LEU A 27 5.70 -54.99 -0.14
CA LEU A 27 6.71 -54.77 -1.18
C LEU A 27 6.21 -53.86 -2.29
N PHE A 28 4.96 -54.00 -2.71
CA PHE A 28 4.36 -53.10 -3.72
C PHE A 28 4.22 -51.65 -3.23
N ILE A 29 3.82 -51.47 -1.96
CA ILE A 29 3.74 -50.14 -1.33
C ILE A 29 5.16 -49.55 -1.22
N LEU A 30 6.15 -50.30 -0.82
CA LEU A 30 7.55 -49.84 -0.71
C LEU A 30 8.13 -49.45 -2.07
N CYS A 31 7.90 -50.23 -3.11
CA CYS A 31 8.32 -49.90 -4.48
C CYS A 31 7.60 -48.64 -5.02
N SER A 32 6.31 -48.46 -4.70
CA SER A 32 5.54 -47.27 -5.07
C SER A 32 6.08 -46.03 -4.37
N LEU A 33 6.39 -46.11 -3.09
CA LEU A 33 7.00 -45.01 -2.32
C LEU A 33 8.41 -44.65 -2.83
N ILE A 34 9.22 -45.65 -3.17
CA ILE A 34 10.55 -45.42 -3.78
C ILE A 34 10.39 -44.75 -5.16
N GLY A 35 9.47 -45.27 -5.99
CA GLY A 35 9.17 -44.66 -7.31
C GLY A 35 8.74 -43.22 -7.23
N ILE A 36 7.82 -42.88 -6.31
CA ILE A 36 7.39 -41.52 -6.05
C ILE A 36 8.55 -40.65 -5.56
N SER A 37 9.40 -41.16 -4.64
CA SER A 37 10.58 -40.41 -4.17
C SER A 37 11.58 -40.15 -5.30
N VAL A 38 11.83 -41.11 -6.18
CA VAL A 38 12.74 -40.93 -7.31
C VAL A 38 12.20 -39.94 -8.34
N CYS A 39 10.90 -40.00 -8.65
CA CYS A 39 10.25 -39.00 -9.50
C CYS A 39 10.32 -37.62 -8.88
N TYR A 40 10.01 -37.48 -7.59
CA TYR A 40 10.09 -36.20 -6.89
C TYR A 40 11.51 -35.60 -6.87
N TRP A 41 12.52 -36.43 -6.73
CA TRP A 41 13.94 -36.00 -6.78
C TRP A 41 14.40 -35.65 -8.19
N LYS A 42 13.90 -36.30 -9.21
CA LYS A 42 14.30 -36.09 -10.60
C LYS A 42 13.67 -34.82 -11.20
N ASP A 43 12.47 -34.48 -10.73
CA ASP A 43 11.71 -33.27 -11.16
C ASP A 43 11.85 -32.08 -10.20
N SER A 44 12.59 -32.25 -9.08
CA SER A 44 12.90 -31.12 -8.20
C SER A 44 13.86 -30.18 -8.93
N PRO A 45 13.47 -28.94 -9.24
CA PRO A 45 14.41 -27.96 -9.75
C PRO A 45 15.55 -27.84 -8.75
N ASP A 46 16.78 -27.80 -9.23
CA ASP A 46 17.98 -27.67 -8.41
C ASP A 46 17.86 -26.42 -7.52
N LEU A 47 17.46 -26.64 -6.27
CA LEU A 47 17.26 -25.59 -5.26
C LEU A 47 18.51 -24.71 -5.09
N ARG A 48 19.70 -25.25 -5.37
CA ARG A 48 20.95 -24.48 -5.34
C ARG A 48 21.05 -23.52 -6.53
N ASN A 49 20.59 -23.94 -7.71
CA ASN A 49 20.61 -23.10 -8.90
C ASN A 49 19.55 -21.99 -8.82
N THR A 50 18.36 -22.29 -8.31
CA THR A 50 17.31 -21.27 -8.08
C THR A 50 17.74 -20.30 -6.98
N THR A 51 18.39 -20.76 -5.91
CA THR A 51 18.87 -19.87 -4.84
C THR A 51 20.00 -18.97 -5.37
N ASN A 52 20.94 -19.50 -6.15
CA ASN A 52 22.01 -18.70 -6.74
C ASN A 52 21.48 -17.71 -7.78
N GLN A 53 20.52 -18.08 -8.62
CA GLN A 53 19.87 -17.15 -9.55
C GLN A 53 19.09 -16.07 -8.81
N ALA A 54 18.40 -16.40 -7.72
CA ALA A 54 17.70 -15.41 -6.89
C ALA A 54 18.69 -14.46 -6.20
N VAL A 55 19.80 -14.94 -5.66
CA VAL A 55 20.85 -14.11 -5.04
C VAL A 55 21.48 -13.19 -6.07
N VAL A 56 21.84 -13.69 -7.25
CA VAL A 56 22.41 -12.89 -8.34
C VAL A 56 21.40 -11.82 -8.82
N ALA A 57 20.12 -12.18 -8.93
CA ALA A 57 19.08 -11.22 -9.29
C ALA A 57 18.89 -10.12 -8.22
N VAL A 58 18.96 -10.49 -6.93
CA VAL A 58 18.87 -9.51 -5.83
C VAL A 58 20.09 -8.59 -5.82
N GLU A 59 21.30 -9.10 -6.04
CA GLU A 59 22.51 -8.28 -6.13
C GLU A 59 22.51 -7.39 -7.37
N ALA A 60 22.06 -7.89 -8.52
CA ALA A 60 21.91 -7.08 -9.74
C ALA A 60 20.87 -5.97 -9.54
N THR A 61 19.74 -6.26 -8.89
CA THR A 61 18.73 -5.24 -8.57
C THR A 61 19.29 -4.19 -7.61
N LYS A 62 20.04 -4.61 -6.60
CA LYS A 62 20.67 -3.69 -5.63
C LYS A 62 21.69 -2.77 -6.29
N SER A 63 22.42 -3.23 -7.32
CA SER A 63 23.38 -2.41 -8.07
C SER A 63 22.71 -1.34 -8.95
N LEU A 64 21.42 -1.49 -9.30
CA LEU A 64 20.65 -0.52 -10.08
C LEU A 64 20.03 0.57 -9.21
N ILE A 65 19.96 0.36 -7.89
CA ILE A 65 19.38 1.32 -6.96
C ILE A 65 20.50 2.22 -6.45
N LYS A 66 20.58 3.45 -6.98
CA LYS A 66 21.51 4.45 -6.46
C LYS A 66 20.95 5.03 -5.16
N ALA A 67 21.82 5.16 -4.14
CA ALA A 67 21.50 5.94 -2.96
C ALA A 67 21.26 7.40 -3.37
N ASN A 68 20.12 7.95 -2.98
CA ASN A 68 19.74 9.32 -3.29
C ASN A 68 20.01 10.21 -2.07
N PRO A 69 21.01 11.11 -2.10
CA PRO A 69 21.28 11.98 -0.96
C PRO A 69 20.10 12.93 -0.72
N ILE A 70 19.74 13.12 0.54
CA ILE A 70 18.80 14.16 0.93
C ILE A 70 19.51 15.50 0.84
N PRO A 71 19.01 16.50 0.09
CA PRO A 71 19.60 17.85 0.05
C PRO A 71 19.69 18.47 1.45
N ALA A 72 20.72 19.29 1.66
CA ALA A 72 20.94 19.93 2.97
C ALA A 72 19.80 20.88 3.37
N ASP A 73 19.13 21.48 2.39
CA ASP A 73 17.98 22.37 2.52
C ASP A 73 16.62 21.64 2.50
N ALA A 74 16.63 20.30 2.53
CA ALA A 74 15.39 19.53 2.65
C ALA A 74 14.67 19.88 3.95
N TRP A 75 13.35 19.95 3.86
CA TRP A 75 12.53 20.21 5.04
C TRP A 75 12.76 19.14 6.12
N LYS A 76 12.91 19.62 7.34
CA LYS A 76 12.92 18.80 8.56
C LYS A 76 11.76 19.22 9.44
N SER A 77 11.15 18.26 10.12
CA SER A 77 10.11 18.59 11.09
C SER A 77 10.69 19.43 12.22
N PRO A 78 9.95 20.40 12.77
CA PRO A 78 10.35 21.08 13.99
C PRO A 78 10.60 20.07 15.12
N GLU A 79 11.55 20.41 16.01
CA GLU A 79 11.82 19.61 17.19
C GLU A 79 10.65 19.67 18.17
N GLU A 80 10.28 18.54 18.78
CA GLU A 80 9.16 18.48 19.74
C GLU A 80 9.33 19.44 20.94
N SER A 81 10.55 19.76 21.30
CA SER A 81 10.90 20.76 22.33
C SER A 81 10.41 22.18 21.99
N THR A 82 10.14 22.47 20.72
CA THR A 82 9.60 23.78 20.27
C THR A 82 8.10 23.91 20.46
N ILE A 83 7.40 22.84 20.84
CA ILE A 83 5.97 22.89 21.16
C ILE A 83 5.76 23.67 22.44
N PRO A 84 4.98 24.77 22.47
CA PRO A 84 4.75 25.56 23.65
C PRO A 84 4.24 24.77 24.84
N ALA A 85 4.52 25.22 26.06
CA ALA A 85 4.05 24.59 27.30
C ALA A 85 2.68 25.14 27.76
N ASP A 86 1.89 25.68 26.86
CA ASP A 86 0.58 26.29 27.07
C ASP A 86 -0.56 25.42 26.50
N GLU A 87 -1.77 25.96 26.50
CA GLU A 87 -2.97 25.32 25.95
C GLU A 87 -2.85 25.04 24.44
N TYR A 88 -2.24 25.93 23.69
CA TYR A 88 -1.99 25.72 22.26
C TYR A 88 -1.02 24.57 22.02
N GLY A 89 0.04 24.48 22.81
CA GLY A 89 0.95 23.34 22.77
C GLY A 89 0.28 22.01 23.13
N ASN A 90 -0.68 22.02 24.06
CA ASN A 90 -1.48 20.84 24.37
C ASN A 90 -2.38 20.43 23.19
N MET A 91 -2.93 21.39 22.45
CA MET A 91 -3.66 21.11 21.21
C MET A 91 -2.76 20.48 20.14
N ILE A 92 -1.53 20.98 19.97
CA ILE A 92 -0.56 20.42 19.02
C ILE A 92 -0.25 18.96 19.38
N ARG A 93 0.04 18.65 20.64
CA ARG A 93 0.30 17.28 21.11
C ARG A 93 -0.91 16.36 20.89
N TYR A 94 -2.10 16.85 21.21
CA TYR A 94 -3.34 16.10 20.98
C TYR A 94 -3.58 15.87 19.47
N GLY A 95 -3.33 16.87 18.62
CA GLY A 95 -3.42 16.72 17.17
C GLY A 95 -2.46 15.66 16.61
N ARG A 96 -1.21 15.62 17.12
CA ARG A 96 -0.26 14.56 16.77
C ARG A 96 -0.76 13.19 17.17
N GLU A 97 -1.30 13.08 18.39
CA GLU A 97 -1.88 11.83 18.90
C GLU A 97 -3.04 11.34 18.03
N LEU A 98 -3.95 12.23 17.64
CA LEU A 98 -5.06 11.93 16.72
C LEU A 98 -4.59 11.45 15.34
N VAL A 99 -3.52 12.01 14.80
CA VAL A 99 -2.93 11.59 13.53
C VAL A 99 -2.29 10.20 13.65
N LYS A 100 -1.59 9.93 14.75
CA LYS A 100 -0.95 8.64 15.01
C LYS A 100 -1.97 7.53 15.24
N ASN A 101 -2.98 7.80 16.03
CA ASN A 101 -3.92 6.81 16.58
C ASN A 101 -5.37 7.12 16.17
N THR A 102 -5.60 7.60 14.95
CA THR A 102 -6.93 8.00 14.44
C THR A 102 -8.00 6.95 14.70
N ALA A 103 -7.65 5.67 14.55
CA ALA A 103 -8.59 4.55 14.75
C ALA A 103 -9.11 4.43 16.20
N GLN A 104 -8.29 4.79 17.18
CA GLN A 104 -8.71 4.81 18.60
C GLN A 104 -9.82 5.84 18.86
N TYR A 105 -9.83 6.93 18.10
CA TYR A 105 -10.79 8.02 18.26
C TYR A 105 -11.95 7.93 17.27
N PHE A 106 -11.70 7.51 16.05
CA PHE A 106 -12.67 7.54 14.95
C PHE A 106 -12.88 6.21 14.23
N GLY A 107 -12.20 5.16 14.65
CA GLY A 107 -12.32 3.82 14.08
C GLY A 107 -13.67 3.14 14.38
N PRO A 108 -13.84 1.87 14.02
CA PRO A 108 -15.09 1.13 14.26
C PRO A 108 -15.49 1.07 15.73
N ASN A 109 -14.52 1.18 16.65
CA ASN A 109 -14.71 1.25 18.09
C ASN A 109 -14.21 2.60 18.66
N GLY A 110 -14.18 3.65 17.85
CA GLY A 110 -13.64 4.96 18.22
C GLY A 110 -14.33 5.59 19.42
N SER A 111 -13.53 6.21 20.29
CA SER A 111 -13.99 6.84 21.54
C SER A 111 -14.72 8.18 21.29
N VAL A 112 -14.44 8.86 20.18
CA VAL A 112 -15.09 10.14 19.80
C VAL A 112 -16.25 9.87 18.85
N ALA A 113 -16.00 9.13 17.77
CA ALA A 113 -17.02 8.75 16.81
C ALA A 113 -16.63 7.46 16.06
N ARG A 114 -17.63 6.72 15.56
CA ARG A 114 -17.41 5.48 14.79
C ARG A 114 -17.64 5.74 13.32
N ILE A 115 -16.68 6.41 12.68
CA ILE A 115 -16.87 6.96 11.33
C ILE A 115 -15.77 6.58 10.33
N SER A 116 -14.83 5.69 10.67
CA SER A 116 -13.75 5.30 9.77
C SER A 116 -13.50 3.78 9.76
N ASN A 117 -12.67 3.32 8.83
CA ASN A 117 -12.37 1.90 8.59
C ASN A 117 -11.36 1.28 9.58
N GLY A 118 -10.86 2.03 10.56
CA GLY A 118 -9.86 1.55 11.51
C GLY A 118 -8.41 1.76 11.08
N MET A 119 -8.17 2.42 9.94
CA MET A 119 -6.84 2.91 9.58
C MET A 119 -6.53 4.22 10.30
N ASN A 120 -5.25 4.47 10.51
CA ASN A 120 -4.72 5.73 11.05
C ASN A 120 -4.27 6.65 9.93
N CYS A 121 -4.30 7.97 10.15
CA CYS A 121 -3.75 8.95 9.21
C CYS A 121 -2.26 8.63 8.90
N GLN A 122 -1.50 8.23 9.91
CA GLN A 122 -0.09 7.87 9.74
C GLN A 122 0.15 6.60 8.89
N ASN A 123 -0.86 5.80 8.57
CA ASN A 123 -0.66 4.69 7.62
C ASN A 123 -0.30 5.18 6.21
N CYS A 124 -0.71 6.41 5.86
CA CYS A 124 -0.35 7.07 4.60
C CYS A 124 0.54 8.31 4.82
N HIS A 125 0.45 8.96 6.00
CA HIS A 125 1.25 10.12 6.40
C HIS A 125 2.28 9.67 7.44
N LEU A 126 3.32 8.97 6.97
CA LEU A 126 4.25 8.21 7.80
C LEU A 126 4.94 9.08 8.86
N GLU A 127 5.25 8.46 10.00
CA GLU A 127 5.87 9.12 11.16
C GLU A 127 5.05 10.33 11.61
N ALA A 128 3.72 10.15 11.69
CA ALA A 128 2.77 11.23 11.98
C ALA A 128 2.84 12.42 11.00
N GLY A 129 3.25 12.18 9.76
CA GLY A 129 3.35 13.20 8.71
C GLY A 129 4.67 13.95 8.70
N THR A 130 5.76 13.35 9.18
CA THR A 130 7.10 13.97 9.17
C THR A 130 8.05 13.34 8.17
N LYS A 131 7.78 12.13 7.67
CA LYS A 131 8.71 11.38 6.82
C LYS A 131 8.85 11.96 5.42
N THR A 132 10.08 12.12 4.95
CA THR A 132 10.41 12.54 3.57
C THR A 132 9.75 11.63 2.55
N PHE A 133 9.01 12.19 1.58
CA PHE A 133 8.19 11.48 0.59
C PHE A 133 7.16 10.49 1.15
N GLY A 134 6.95 10.49 2.47
CA GLY A 134 5.92 9.73 3.18
C GLY A 134 4.60 10.49 3.34
N ASN A 135 4.23 11.36 2.39
CA ASN A 135 3.07 12.26 2.47
C ASN A 135 3.12 13.18 3.70
N ASN A 136 4.29 13.75 4.00
CA ASN A 136 4.43 14.62 5.16
C ASN A 136 3.55 15.89 5.08
N TYR A 137 3.36 16.54 6.21
CA TYR A 137 2.52 17.72 6.33
C TYR A 137 3.27 19.04 6.19
N SER A 138 4.56 19.05 5.76
CA SER A 138 5.38 20.25 5.64
C SER A 138 4.63 21.44 5.00
N VAL A 139 4.03 21.22 3.83
CA VAL A 139 3.36 22.27 3.05
C VAL A 139 1.84 22.21 3.17
N PHE A 140 1.29 21.34 4.04
CA PHE A 140 -0.15 21.12 4.09
C PHE A 140 -0.89 22.41 4.43
N PHE A 141 -0.61 22.97 5.60
CA PHE A 141 -1.33 24.16 6.08
C PHE A 141 -1.06 25.39 5.20
N ALA A 142 0.18 25.62 4.78
CA ALA A 142 0.56 26.72 3.91
C ALA A 142 -0.11 26.67 2.51
N SER A 143 -0.65 25.50 2.13
CA SER A 143 -1.37 25.33 0.86
C SER A 143 -2.81 25.84 0.89
N TYR A 144 -3.37 26.22 2.05
CA TYR A 144 -4.77 26.59 2.21
C TYR A 144 -4.93 28.05 2.68
N PRO A 145 -6.07 28.71 2.38
CA PRO A 145 -7.14 28.25 1.48
C PRO A 145 -6.67 28.18 0.01
N LYS A 146 -7.28 27.25 -0.75
CA LYS A 146 -7.01 27.15 -2.20
C LYS A 146 -8.21 26.68 -2.99
N LYS A 147 -8.26 27.01 -4.30
CA LYS A 147 -9.22 26.41 -5.21
C LYS A 147 -8.91 24.92 -5.37
N SER A 148 -9.81 24.06 -4.92
CA SER A 148 -9.69 22.63 -5.06
C SER A 148 -9.98 22.21 -6.50
N ALA A 149 -9.03 21.59 -7.18
CA ALA A 149 -9.28 21.02 -8.50
C ALA A 149 -10.40 19.97 -8.48
N ARG A 150 -10.50 19.21 -7.38
CA ARG A 150 -11.49 18.15 -7.23
C ARG A 150 -12.92 18.66 -7.12
N SER A 151 -13.17 19.64 -6.27
CA SER A 151 -14.52 20.18 -6.06
C SER A 151 -14.84 21.42 -6.91
N GLY A 152 -13.85 22.04 -7.52
CA GLY A 152 -13.99 23.32 -8.23
C GLY A 152 -14.19 24.54 -7.32
N LYS A 153 -14.31 24.34 -6.00
CA LYS A 153 -14.62 25.37 -5.00
C LYS A 153 -13.37 25.78 -4.22
N MET A 154 -13.43 26.94 -3.55
CA MET A 154 -12.46 27.28 -2.51
C MET A 154 -12.57 26.26 -1.37
N ALA A 155 -11.45 25.74 -0.93
CA ALA A 155 -11.37 24.74 0.13
C ALA A 155 -10.43 25.20 1.24
N GLU A 156 -10.87 24.98 2.47
CA GLU A 156 -10.07 25.14 3.68
C GLU A 156 -9.32 23.84 4.03
N ALA A 157 -8.35 23.95 4.92
CA ALA A 157 -7.58 22.79 5.39
C ALA A 157 -8.48 21.73 6.09
N THR A 158 -9.54 22.15 6.79
CA THR A 158 -10.56 21.28 7.40
C THR A 158 -11.27 20.38 6.38
N GLU A 159 -11.64 20.96 5.23
CA GLU A 159 -12.32 20.21 4.16
C GLU A 159 -11.38 19.15 3.55
N ARG A 160 -10.08 19.42 3.51
CA ARG A 160 -9.11 18.41 3.08
C ARG A 160 -8.99 17.25 4.09
N ILE A 161 -9.11 17.52 5.39
CA ILE A 161 -9.19 16.47 6.42
C ILE A 161 -10.48 15.68 6.22
N ALA A 162 -11.62 16.32 6.00
CA ALA A 162 -12.89 15.67 5.67
C ALA A 162 -12.78 14.74 4.45
N ASP A 163 -12.11 15.18 3.39
CA ASP A 163 -11.83 14.37 2.20
C ASP A 163 -11.03 13.10 2.53
N CYS A 164 -10.03 13.21 3.43
CA CYS A 164 -9.26 12.05 3.86
C CYS A 164 -10.12 11.05 4.64
N PHE A 165 -10.99 11.53 5.54
CA PHE A 165 -11.93 10.65 6.25
C PHE A 165 -12.86 9.92 5.30
N GLN A 166 -13.45 10.65 4.32
CA GLN A 166 -14.38 10.05 3.37
C GLN A 166 -13.74 9.08 2.37
N ARG A 167 -12.47 9.30 2.00
CA ARG A 167 -11.81 8.57 0.90
C ARG A 167 -10.73 7.62 1.41
N SER A 168 -9.73 8.13 2.10
CA SER A 168 -8.61 7.31 2.59
C SER A 168 -9.02 6.40 3.74
N LEU A 169 -9.87 6.90 4.64
CA LEU A 169 -10.42 6.13 5.75
C LEU A 169 -11.80 5.51 5.43
N ASN A 170 -12.27 5.64 4.19
CA ASN A 170 -13.54 5.10 3.70
C ASN A 170 -14.71 5.32 4.66
N GLY A 171 -14.82 6.52 5.21
CA GLY A 171 -15.68 6.86 6.31
C GLY A 171 -16.61 8.05 6.06
N LYS A 172 -16.99 8.74 7.13
CA LYS A 172 -17.85 9.90 7.12
C LYS A 172 -17.08 11.15 7.52
N VAL A 173 -17.62 12.33 7.22
CA VAL A 173 -17.05 13.62 7.63
C VAL A 173 -17.09 13.73 9.15
N PRO A 174 -15.97 14.05 9.82
CA PRO A 174 -15.95 14.39 11.26
C PRO A 174 -16.57 15.77 11.49
N ASP A 175 -16.81 16.14 12.74
CA ASP A 175 -17.15 17.52 13.09
C ASP A 175 -15.94 18.42 12.79
N LEU A 176 -16.06 19.27 11.75
CA LEU A 176 -14.97 20.14 11.30
C LEU A 176 -14.66 21.26 12.28
N SER A 177 -15.62 21.65 13.11
CA SER A 177 -15.46 22.65 14.19
C SER A 177 -15.04 22.03 15.51
N GLY A 178 -15.10 20.70 15.60
CA GLY A 178 -14.80 19.94 16.79
C GLY A 178 -13.34 20.03 17.23
N LYS A 179 -13.12 19.84 18.53
CA LYS A 179 -11.79 19.89 19.16
C LYS A 179 -10.75 19.04 18.45
N GLU A 180 -11.14 17.85 17.99
CA GLU A 180 -10.24 16.88 17.35
C GLU A 180 -9.71 17.40 16.03
N VAL A 181 -10.58 17.91 15.16
CA VAL A 181 -10.16 18.46 13.85
C VAL A 181 -9.33 19.72 14.05
N GLN A 182 -9.70 20.59 15.00
CA GLN A 182 -8.94 21.79 15.34
C GLN A 182 -7.56 21.45 15.91
N ALA A 183 -7.44 20.38 16.70
CA ALA A 183 -6.16 19.90 17.20
C ALA A 183 -5.28 19.32 16.07
N MET A 184 -5.86 18.52 15.14
CA MET A 184 -5.15 18.06 13.96
C MET A 184 -4.60 19.23 13.13
N LEU A 185 -5.39 20.30 12.95
CA LEU A 185 -4.96 21.51 12.26
C LEU A 185 -3.84 22.23 12.99
N ALA A 186 -3.92 22.37 14.32
CA ALA A 186 -2.87 22.97 15.13
C ALA A 186 -1.55 22.24 14.96
N TYR A 187 -1.58 20.90 14.96
CA TYR A 187 -0.41 20.07 14.69
C TYR A 187 0.16 20.29 13.28
N MET A 188 -0.69 20.24 12.25
CA MET A 188 -0.26 20.44 10.86
C MET A 188 0.26 21.84 10.59
N LYS A 189 -0.31 22.85 11.29
CA LYS A 189 0.17 24.23 11.24
C LYS A 189 1.55 24.37 11.89
N TRP A 190 1.75 23.74 13.05
CA TRP A 190 3.05 23.75 13.71
C TRP A 190 4.12 23.07 12.85
N LEU A 191 3.83 21.89 12.23
CA LEU A 191 4.76 21.22 11.33
C LEU A 191 5.18 22.06 10.12
N GLY A 192 4.27 22.85 9.57
CA GLY A 192 4.50 23.71 8.40
C GLY A 192 4.76 25.17 8.75
N SER A 193 5.09 25.53 10.01
CA SER A 193 5.17 26.93 10.47
C SER A 193 6.19 27.78 9.70
N GLU A 194 7.28 27.15 9.21
CA GLU A 194 8.33 27.83 8.47
C GLU A 194 8.12 27.77 6.94
N GLN A 195 7.02 27.18 6.48
CA GLN A 195 6.80 26.99 5.05
C GLN A 195 6.06 28.16 4.43
N GLU A 196 6.65 28.70 3.39
CA GLU A 196 6.03 29.78 2.62
C GLU A 196 4.90 29.26 1.72
N LYS A 197 3.81 30.04 1.62
CA LYS A 197 2.68 29.73 0.73
C LYS A 197 3.15 29.63 -0.73
N GLY A 198 2.76 28.53 -1.39
CA GLY A 198 3.09 28.28 -2.80
C GLY A 198 4.45 27.65 -3.04
N LYS A 199 5.34 27.59 -2.06
CA LYS A 199 6.62 26.85 -2.18
C LYS A 199 6.44 25.40 -1.79
N LYS A 200 7.13 24.53 -2.53
CA LYS A 200 7.18 23.09 -2.24
C LYS A 200 8.51 22.77 -1.59
N ALA A 201 8.47 22.25 -0.38
CA ALA A 201 9.69 21.72 0.26
C ALA A 201 10.10 20.40 -0.42
N PHE A 202 11.41 20.15 -0.50
CA PHE A 202 11.92 18.84 -0.92
C PHE A 202 11.35 17.74 -0.01
N GLY A 203 10.96 16.63 -0.62
CA GLY A 203 10.39 15.47 0.10
C GLY A 203 8.93 15.62 0.49
N SER A 204 8.24 16.71 0.12
CA SER A 204 6.80 16.86 0.40
C SER A 204 5.95 15.98 -0.53
N GLY A 205 4.88 15.40 0.04
CA GLY A 205 3.99 14.48 -0.68
C GLY A 205 4.65 13.12 -0.93
N THR A 206 4.47 12.58 -2.13
CA THR A 206 5.17 11.40 -2.65
C THR A 206 6.12 11.82 -3.78
N GLU A 207 7.19 11.07 -3.99
CA GLU A 207 8.08 11.31 -5.10
C GLU A 207 7.34 11.22 -6.43
N LYS A 208 7.71 12.06 -7.39
CA LYS A 208 7.20 12.01 -8.77
C LYS A 208 8.18 11.21 -9.61
N LEU A 209 7.93 9.91 -9.71
CA LEU A 209 8.72 9.03 -10.54
C LEU A 209 8.55 9.38 -12.03
N LYS A 210 9.60 9.13 -12.82
CA LYS A 210 9.53 9.25 -14.27
C LYS A 210 8.48 8.28 -14.82
N TYR A 211 7.69 8.75 -15.79
CA TYR A 211 6.75 7.87 -16.47
C TYR A 211 7.49 6.82 -17.30
N MET A 212 6.97 5.61 -17.26
CA MET A 212 7.47 4.52 -18.12
C MET A 212 6.95 4.67 -19.54
N ASP A 213 7.71 4.14 -20.50
CA ASP A 213 7.30 4.07 -21.91
C ASP A 213 6.26 2.97 -22.18
N ARG A 214 6.02 2.11 -21.18
CA ARG A 214 5.00 1.07 -21.17
C ARG A 214 3.94 1.32 -20.09
N ALA A 215 2.82 0.63 -20.19
CA ALA A 215 1.89 0.55 -19.08
C ALA A 215 2.52 -0.20 -17.88
N ALA A 216 2.13 0.17 -16.67
CA ALA A 216 2.42 -0.59 -15.47
C ALA A 216 1.67 -1.93 -15.50
N ASP A 217 2.36 -3.00 -15.11
CA ASP A 217 1.90 -4.38 -15.29
C ASP A 217 1.51 -5.01 -13.94
N PRO A 218 0.21 -5.25 -13.67
CA PRO A 218 -0.22 -5.90 -12.45
C PRO A 218 0.35 -7.31 -12.24
N GLN A 219 0.69 -8.05 -13.30
CA GLN A 219 1.26 -9.41 -13.17
C GLN A 219 2.71 -9.35 -12.68
N LYS A 220 3.50 -8.41 -13.21
CA LYS A 220 4.84 -8.15 -12.67
C LYS A 220 4.76 -7.61 -11.25
N GLY A 221 3.80 -6.75 -10.99
CA GLY A 221 3.52 -6.20 -9.66
C GLY A 221 3.15 -7.26 -8.63
N LEU A 222 2.43 -8.32 -9.02
CA LEU A 222 2.14 -9.48 -8.15
C LEU A 222 3.45 -10.14 -7.66
N LEU A 223 4.43 -10.33 -8.53
CA LEU A 223 5.72 -10.92 -8.15
C LEU A 223 6.48 -10.04 -7.15
N VAL A 224 6.48 -8.73 -7.36
CA VAL A 224 7.06 -7.78 -6.40
C VAL A 224 6.32 -7.83 -5.07
N TYR A 225 4.98 -7.86 -5.09
CA TYR A 225 4.15 -7.96 -3.89
C TYR A 225 4.46 -9.21 -3.07
N GLN A 226 4.48 -10.37 -3.71
CA GLN A 226 4.79 -11.65 -3.07
C GLN A 226 6.17 -11.65 -2.41
N ASN A 227 7.15 -11.06 -3.04
CA ASN A 227 8.53 -11.06 -2.57
C ASN A 227 8.83 -10.00 -1.50
N LYS A 228 8.18 -8.83 -1.54
CA LYS A 228 8.58 -7.66 -0.73
C LYS A 228 7.46 -7.07 0.16
N CYS A 229 6.21 -7.48 -0.02
CA CYS A 229 5.07 -6.84 0.65
C CYS A 229 4.20 -7.80 1.45
N GLN A 230 4.00 -9.01 0.92
CA GLN A 230 3.05 -9.99 1.43
C GLN A 230 3.33 -10.41 2.89
N SER A 231 4.60 -10.46 3.30
CA SER A 231 4.98 -10.84 4.67
C SER A 231 4.37 -9.94 5.75
N CYS A 232 4.15 -8.65 5.42
CA CYS A 232 3.54 -7.69 6.34
C CYS A 232 2.04 -7.44 6.02
N HIS A 233 1.68 -7.33 4.73
CA HIS A 233 0.33 -6.96 4.35
C HIS A 233 -0.61 -8.15 4.12
N GLY A 234 -0.13 -9.40 4.26
CA GLY A 234 -0.89 -10.62 4.02
C GLY A 234 -1.01 -11.00 2.55
N GLN A 235 -1.31 -12.25 2.27
CA GLN A 235 -1.51 -12.74 0.90
C GLN A 235 -2.73 -12.09 0.23
N ASP A 236 -3.74 -11.77 1.02
CA ASP A 236 -5.00 -11.15 0.61
C ASP A 236 -5.00 -9.62 0.77
N GLY A 237 -3.87 -9.01 1.14
CA GLY A 237 -3.74 -7.58 1.36
C GLY A 237 -4.59 -7.01 2.48
N ALA A 238 -5.12 -7.86 3.36
CA ALA A 238 -6.00 -7.45 4.46
C ALA A 238 -5.24 -6.75 5.60
N GLY A 239 -3.90 -6.79 5.58
CA GLY A 239 -3.05 -6.22 6.62
C GLY A 239 -3.08 -7.03 7.91
N VAL A 240 -2.46 -6.48 8.96
CA VAL A 240 -2.39 -7.09 10.28
C VAL A 240 -2.94 -6.10 11.32
N ARG A 241 -3.93 -6.52 12.08
CA ARG A 241 -4.49 -5.69 13.16
C ARG A 241 -3.59 -5.71 14.40
N THR A 242 -3.74 -4.67 15.22
CA THR A 242 -3.22 -4.65 16.60
C THR A 242 -3.88 -5.75 17.46
N GLU A 243 -3.25 -6.15 18.56
CA GLU A 243 -3.78 -7.18 19.48
C GLU A 243 -5.18 -6.84 19.99
N ASP A 244 -5.43 -5.56 20.28
CA ASP A 244 -6.72 -5.05 20.73
C ASP A 244 -7.77 -4.91 19.60
N GLN A 245 -7.41 -5.22 18.36
CA GLN A 245 -8.25 -5.12 17.14
C GLN A 245 -8.76 -3.70 16.84
N LEU A 246 -8.24 -2.67 17.49
CA LEU A 246 -8.70 -1.29 17.31
C LEU A 246 -8.11 -0.63 16.06
N ALA A 247 -6.87 -0.98 15.69
CA ALA A 247 -6.13 -0.39 14.59
C ALA A 247 -5.40 -1.45 13.75
N TYR A 248 -4.51 -1.01 12.90
CA TYR A 248 -3.65 -1.88 12.08
C TYR A 248 -2.17 -1.62 12.41
N VAL A 249 -1.43 -2.70 12.63
CA VAL A 249 0.05 -2.70 12.63
C VAL A 249 0.52 -2.49 11.20
N TYR A 250 -0.01 -3.29 10.26
CA TYR A 250 0.19 -3.12 8.82
C TYR A 250 -1.17 -2.89 8.17
N PRO A 251 -1.40 -1.76 7.49
CA PRO A 251 -2.71 -1.41 6.98
C PRO A 251 -3.16 -2.33 5.83
N PRO A 252 -4.48 -2.49 5.64
CA PRO A 252 -5.02 -3.18 4.48
C PRO A 252 -4.75 -2.36 3.21
N LEU A 253 -4.28 -3.01 2.16
CA LEU A 253 -4.00 -2.40 0.87
C LEU A 253 -5.18 -2.47 -0.10
N TRP A 254 -6.06 -3.46 0.06
CA TRP A 254 -7.31 -3.62 -0.68
C TRP A 254 -8.38 -4.30 0.18
N GLY A 255 -9.53 -4.62 -0.41
CA GLY A 255 -10.69 -5.20 0.29
C GLY A 255 -11.49 -4.15 1.07
N LYS A 256 -12.52 -4.60 1.76
CA LYS A 256 -13.56 -3.75 2.38
C LYS A 256 -13.07 -2.75 3.43
N HIS A 257 -11.92 -2.99 4.03
CA HIS A 257 -11.35 -2.17 5.10
C HIS A 257 -10.24 -1.22 4.63
N SER A 258 -9.89 -1.24 3.35
CA SER A 258 -8.90 -0.34 2.79
C SER A 258 -9.48 1.02 2.41
N TYR A 259 -8.65 1.89 1.85
CA TYR A 259 -9.10 3.12 1.21
C TYR A 259 -9.99 2.84 0.00
N ASN A 260 -10.92 3.73 -0.30
CA ASN A 260 -11.80 3.58 -1.47
C ASN A 260 -11.15 4.13 -2.76
N ASP A 261 -11.79 3.88 -3.90
CA ASP A 261 -11.31 4.27 -5.23
C ASP A 261 -11.30 5.80 -5.49
N GLY A 262 -11.88 6.59 -4.59
CA GLY A 262 -11.75 8.05 -4.59
C GLY A 262 -10.53 8.59 -3.84
N ALA A 263 -9.75 7.73 -3.17
CA ALA A 263 -8.58 8.15 -2.39
C ALA A 263 -7.41 8.59 -3.27
N GLY A 264 -6.57 9.49 -2.74
CA GLY A 264 -5.36 9.95 -3.44
C GLY A 264 -4.35 8.84 -3.73
N MET A 265 -4.32 7.81 -2.89
CA MET A 265 -3.46 6.62 -3.08
C MET A 265 -3.97 5.67 -4.19
N TYR A 266 -5.21 5.81 -4.64
CA TYR A 266 -5.70 5.08 -5.80
C TYR A 266 -5.17 5.63 -7.13
N ARG A 267 -4.57 6.81 -7.13
CA ARG A 267 -3.81 7.33 -8.27
C ARG A 267 -2.46 6.64 -8.33
N LEU A 268 -2.15 6.04 -9.49
CA LEU A 268 -1.00 5.17 -9.66
C LEU A 268 0.33 5.91 -9.37
N SER A 269 0.49 7.14 -9.86
CA SER A 269 1.71 7.93 -9.65
C SER A 269 1.98 8.25 -8.16
N ASN A 270 0.91 8.47 -7.38
CA ASN A 270 1.06 8.73 -5.96
C ASN A 270 1.47 7.47 -5.19
N PHE A 271 0.83 6.33 -5.53
CA PHE A 271 1.14 5.07 -4.87
C PHE A 271 2.54 4.56 -5.25
N ALA A 272 2.93 4.65 -6.53
CA ALA A 272 4.27 4.28 -6.99
C ALA A 272 5.37 5.08 -6.27
N GLY A 273 5.24 6.42 -6.23
CA GLY A 273 6.20 7.26 -5.52
C GLY A 273 6.20 7.06 -3.99
N PHE A 274 5.06 6.65 -3.41
CA PHE A 274 5.00 6.30 -1.99
C PHE A 274 5.76 5.00 -1.70
N VAL A 275 5.49 3.93 -2.43
CA VAL A 275 6.12 2.62 -2.16
C VAL A 275 7.62 2.65 -2.44
N LYS A 276 8.06 3.40 -3.46
CA LYS A 276 9.48 3.58 -3.81
C LYS A 276 10.33 3.96 -2.60
N ASN A 277 9.87 4.91 -1.81
CA ASN A 277 10.65 5.53 -0.75
C ASN A 277 10.29 5.05 0.66
N ASN A 278 9.25 4.23 0.80
CA ASN A 278 8.73 3.90 2.11
C ASN A 278 8.49 2.41 2.34
N MET A 279 8.58 1.60 1.29
CA MET A 279 8.34 0.15 1.38
C MET A 279 9.49 -0.66 0.77
N PRO A 280 9.86 -1.79 1.37
CA PRO A 280 9.36 -2.36 2.63
C PRO A 280 9.48 -1.44 3.84
N PHE A 281 8.65 -1.67 4.89
CA PHE A 281 8.69 -0.85 6.09
C PHE A 281 10.10 -0.76 6.68
N GLY A 282 10.50 0.44 7.10
CA GLY A 282 11.84 0.71 7.67
C GLY A 282 12.84 1.29 6.69
N ILE A 283 12.55 1.36 5.38
CA ILE A 283 13.41 2.05 4.41
C ILE A 283 13.11 3.55 4.37
N SER A 284 14.00 4.29 3.71
CA SER A 284 13.88 5.73 3.48
C SER A 284 14.32 6.11 2.07
N TYR A 285 14.12 7.35 1.66
CA TYR A 285 14.52 7.86 0.34
C TYR A 285 15.97 7.55 -0.06
N PRO A 286 16.99 7.69 0.83
CA PRO A 286 18.35 7.29 0.49
C PRO A 286 18.55 5.79 0.27
N ASP A 287 17.72 4.96 0.91
CA ASP A 287 17.88 3.50 0.98
C ASP A 287 16.76 2.75 0.26
N ALA A 288 16.19 3.36 -0.78
CA ALA A 288 15.12 2.74 -1.57
C ALA A 288 15.53 1.33 -2.05
N GLN A 289 14.61 0.37 -1.93
CA GLN A 289 14.86 -1.04 -2.28
C GLN A 289 14.06 -1.53 -3.50
N LEU A 290 13.24 -0.66 -4.06
CA LEU A 290 12.48 -0.91 -5.27
C LEU A 290 13.07 -0.09 -6.42
N THR A 291 13.13 -0.65 -7.61
CA THR A 291 13.33 0.14 -8.82
C THR A 291 12.09 0.98 -9.12
N ASP A 292 12.20 1.95 -10.01
CA ASP A 292 11.03 2.72 -10.46
C ASP A 292 9.99 1.81 -11.11
N GLU A 293 10.43 0.88 -11.96
CA GLU A 293 9.54 -0.09 -12.61
C GLU A 293 8.83 -0.99 -11.61
N GLU A 294 9.55 -1.58 -10.63
CA GLU A 294 8.93 -2.37 -9.56
C GLU A 294 7.90 -1.56 -8.78
N SER A 295 8.18 -0.27 -8.54
CA SER A 295 7.27 0.64 -7.83
C SER A 295 5.99 0.91 -8.61
N TRP A 296 6.09 1.13 -9.93
CA TRP A 296 4.95 1.28 -10.82
C TRP A 296 4.13 -0.01 -10.93
N ASP A 297 4.80 -1.15 -11.13
CA ASP A 297 4.14 -2.43 -11.33
C ASP A 297 3.44 -2.92 -10.04
N VAL A 298 4.07 -2.81 -8.86
CA VAL A 298 3.40 -3.18 -7.60
C VAL A 298 2.25 -2.23 -7.26
N ALA A 299 2.37 -0.94 -7.59
CA ALA A 299 1.25 0.00 -7.47
C ALA A 299 0.07 -0.41 -8.37
N ALA A 300 0.35 -0.85 -9.59
CA ALA A 300 -0.66 -1.37 -10.51
C ALA A 300 -1.34 -2.63 -9.96
N PHE A 301 -0.57 -3.58 -9.42
CA PHE A 301 -1.13 -4.77 -8.79
C PHE A 301 -2.06 -4.42 -7.61
N VAL A 302 -1.60 -3.61 -6.66
CA VAL A 302 -2.43 -3.23 -5.50
C VAL A 302 -3.69 -2.47 -5.92
N ASN A 303 -3.58 -1.55 -6.90
CA ASN A 303 -4.71 -0.76 -7.38
C ASN A 303 -5.62 -1.51 -8.37
N SER A 304 -5.24 -2.71 -8.83
CA SER A 304 -6.13 -3.60 -9.57
C SER A 304 -7.08 -4.39 -8.67
N GLN A 305 -6.77 -4.50 -7.38
CA GLN A 305 -7.53 -5.32 -6.44
C GLN A 305 -8.85 -4.66 -6.02
N PRO A 306 -9.88 -5.46 -5.65
CA PRO A 306 -11.18 -4.95 -5.21
C PRO A 306 -11.07 -4.04 -3.99
N ARG A 307 -11.85 -2.97 -3.97
CA ARG A 307 -11.93 -2.03 -2.85
C ARG A 307 -13.27 -1.33 -2.78
N PRO A 308 -13.60 -0.62 -1.68
CA PRO A 308 -14.83 0.14 -1.59
C PRO A 308 -14.91 1.21 -2.69
N HIS A 309 -16.10 1.41 -3.21
CA HIS A 309 -16.40 2.45 -4.19
C HIS A 309 -16.91 3.72 -3.51
N LYS A 310 -16.48 4.88 -4.03
CA LYS A 310 -17.04 6.18 -3.69
C LYS A 310 -17.54 6.85 -4.96
N ALA A 311 -18.78 7.35 -4.92
CA ALA A 311 -19.33 8.15 -6.02
C ALA A 311 -18.42 9.35 -6.33
N GLN A 312 -18.05 9.52 -7.60
CA GLN A 312 -17.04 10.47 -8.07
C GLN A 312 -17.58 11.36 -9.22
N LYS A 313 -18.89 11.32 -9.45
CA LYS A 313 -19.54 12.08 -10.55
C LYS A 313 -19.27 13.59 -10.48
N GLU A 314 -19.20 14.13 -9.26
CA GLU A 314 -18.97 15.55 -9.01
C GLU A 314 -17.47 15.92 -8.94
N ASP A 315 -16.57 14.93 -9.00
CA ASP A 315 -15.14 15.18 -8.93
C ASP A 315 -14.64 15.78 -10.26
N TYR A 316 -13.81 16.82 -10.13
CA TYR A 316 -13.17 17.53 -11.25
C TYR A 316 -14.19 18.15 -12.24
N PRO A 317 -15.05 19.08 -11.79
CA PRO A 317 -15.99 19.80 -12.68
C PRO A 317 -15.25 20.53 -13.81
N ASP A 318 -14.09 21.09 -13.51
CA ASP A 318 -13.11 21.54 -14.50
C ASP A 318 -12.16 20.39 -14.85
N ARG A 319 -12.40 19.75 -15.98
CA ARG A 319 -11.64 18.58 -16.44
C ARG A 319 -10.21 18.89 -16.83
N THR A 320 -9.89 20.15 -17.15
CA THR A 320 -8.50 20.57 -17.43
C THR A 320 -7.60 20.42 -16.20
N LYS A 321 -8.19 20.42 -15.00
CA LYS A 321 -7.49 20.23 -13.71
C LYS A 321 -7.52 18.79 -13.21
N LYS A 322 -8.12 17.86 -13.98
CA LYS A 322 -8.16 16.46 -13.61
C LYS A 322 -6.76 15.85 -13.78
N PRO A 323 -6.26 15.10 -12.77
CA PRO A 323 -4.97 14.41 -12.92
C PRO A 323 -5.00 13.38 -14.04
N ILE A 324 -3.91 13.29 -14.79
CA ILE A 324 -3.79 12.37 -15.94
C ILE A 324 -3.92 10.89 -15.55
N ASP A 325 -3.62 10.55 -14.32
CA ASP A 325 -3.74 9.22 -13.75
C ASP A 325 -4.97 9.07 -12.84
N ALA A 326 -6.01 9.90 -13.06
CA ALA A 326 -7.31 9.67 -12.43
C ALA A 326 -7.96 8.46 -13.09
N PRO A 327 -8.22 7.34 -12.34
CA PRO A 327 -8.61 6.08 -12.93
C PRO A 327 -10.14 5.97 -13.19
N TYR A 328 -10.77 7.07 -13.56
CA TYR A 328 -12.21 7.14 -13.87
C TYR A 328 -12.51 8.35 -14.75
N GLY A 329 -13.39 8.14 -15.72
CA GLY A 329 -13.83 9.20 -16.64
C GLY A 329 -14.78 10.22 -16.00
N PRO A 330 -15.30 11.16 -16.78
CA PRO A 330 -14.92 11.45 -18.16
C PRO A 330 -13.59 12.22 -18.27
N TYR A 331 -12.92 12.11 -19.42
CA TYR A 331 -11.66 12.77 -19.74
C TYR A 331 -11.86 13.83 -20.84
N LEU A 332 -10.87 14.72 -21.07
CA LEU A 332 -10.83 15.68 -22.15
C LEU A 332 -10.16 15.11 -23.42
N ASP A 333 -9.34 14.10 -23.25
CA ASP A 333 -8.60 13.43 -24.30
C ASP A 333 -9.32 12.16 -24.78
N GLY A 334 -8.80 11.52 -25.80
CA GLY A 334 -9.36 10.30 -26.38
C GLY A 334 -8.83 9.00 -25.80
N PHE A 335 -8.05 9.04 -24.72
CA PHE A 335 -7.46 7.84 -24.12
C PHE A 335 -8.45 7.08 -23.24
N SER A 336 -8.24 5.76 -23.14
CA SER A 336 -9.10 4.89 -22.36
C SER A 336 -8.89 5.06 -20.85
N GLU A 337 -9.91 4.70 -20.05
CA GLU A 337 -9.81 4.64 -18.61
C GLU A 337 -8.66 3.72 -18.15
N GLN A 338 -8.44 2.62 -18.86
CA GLN A 338 -7.33 1.71 -18.57
C GLN A 338 -5.98 2.39 -18.75
N GLN A 339 -5.81 3.23 -19.79
CA GLN A 339 -4.58 3.97 -19.97
C GLN A 339 -4.39 5.07 -18.92
N HIS A 340 -5.45 5.77 -18.51
CA HIS A 340 -5.42 6.67 -17.39
C HIS A 340 -5.11 5.97 -16.06
N LYS A 341 -5.47 4.69 -15.93
CA LYS A 341 -5.22 3.90 -14.73
C LYS A 341 -3.80 3.35 -14.65
N TYR A 342 -3.25 2.88 -15.78
CA TYR A 342 -1.99 2.12 -15.78
C TYR A 342 -0.89 2.73 -16.65
N GLY A 343 -1.19 3.75 -17.43
CA GLY A 343 -0.27 4.31 -18.43
C GLY A 343 -0.30 3.54 -19.77
N PRO A 344 0.65 3.80 -20.69
CA PRO A 344 1.72 4.79 -20.54
C PRO A 344 1.16 6.22 -20.51
N PHE A 345 1.71 7.06 -19.62
CA PHE A 345 1.16 8.40 -19.38
C PHE A 345 1.72 9.48 -20.30
N SER A 346 2.90 9.28 -20.89
CA SER A 346 3.54 10.27 -21.77
C SER A 346 2.67 10.69 -22.95
N PRO A 347 1.94 9.80 -23.66
CA PRO A 347 1.02 10.20 -24.72
C PRO A 347 -0.12 11.10 -24.24
N ILE A 348 -0.67 10.84 -23.03
CA ILE A 348 -1.72 11.66 -22.44
C ILE A 348 -1.20 13.07 -22.15
N VAL A 349 0.03 13.18 -21.60
CA VAL A 349 0.66 14.48 -21.32
C VAL A 349 0.84 15.29 -22.60
N LEU A 350 1.27 14.64 -23.70
CA LEU A 350 1.46 15.32 -24.98
C LEU A 350 0.14 15.83 -25.55
N ALA A 351 -0.90 14.99 -25.58
CA ALA A 351 -2.20 15.38 -26.09
C ALA A 351 -2.84 16.53 -25.28
N LEU A 352 -2.71 16.53 -23.96
CA LEU A 352 -3.22 17.63 -23.13
C LEU A 352 -2.47 18.94 -23.37
N LYS A 353 -1.16 18.91 -23.62
CA LYS A 353 -0.39 20.10 -24.00
C LYS A 353 -0.81 20.66 -25.34
N GLU A 354 -1.12 19.81 -26.33
CA GLU A 354 -1.64 20.21 -27.63
C GLU A 354 -3.02 20.89 -27.49
N LEU A 355 -3.90 20.34 -26.65
CA LEU A 355 -5.20 20.96 -26.36
C LEU A 355 -5.06 22.33 -25.70
N GLU A 356 -4.11 22.50 -24.75
CA GLU A 356 -3.84 23.78 -24.11
C GLU A 356 -3.31 24.82 -25.12
N SER A 357 -2.37 24.44 -25.99
CA SER A 357 -1.80 25.34 -27.00
C SER A 357 -2.77 25.71 -28.11
N GLY A 358 -3.72 24.82 -28.48
CA GLY A 358 -4.74 25.07 -29.47
C GLY A 358 -5.91 25.94 -29.00
N SER A 359 -6.08 26.13 -27.68
CA SER A 359 -7.12 26.98 -27.10
C SER A 359 -6.72 28.47 -27.00
N ASP A 360 -5.47 28.81 -27.29
CA ASP A 360 -4.96 30.21 -27.26
C ASP A 360 -5.07 30.90 -28.65
N HIS A 361 -5.78 30.30 -29.61
CA HIS A 361 -6.16 30.86 -30.91
C HIS A 361 -7.67 30.97 -31.03
#